data_ea257357b5cba27babc9d7d3d3e5330f
#
_entry.id   ea257357b5cba27babc9d7d3d3e5330f
#
_cell.length_a   1.000
_cell.length_b   1.000
_cell.length_c   1.000
_cell.angle_alpha   90.00
_cell.angle_beta   90.00
_cell.angle_gamma   90.00
#
_symmetry.space_group_name_H-M   'P 1'
#
loop_
_entity.id
_entity.type
_entity.pdbx_description
1 polymer ?
#
loop_
_entity_poly.entity_id
_entity_poly.type
_entity_poly.pdbx_seq_one_letter_code
_entity_poly.pdbx_strand_id
1 'polypeptide(L)'
;GLIQNIALEKINDIGTYTTKYKVLNANDYNVPQKRERLIIIGVRNDIQKEYEYPTPVEYKPILKDVLEDCPTSEGYEYDEKKFKILDLVPEGGCWVNLPIEIQKEYMMKSYFSGGGKRGIAKRLDMNKPSLTLLTTPSQKQTERCHPKETRPLQILEYSRIQTFPDNYIFKGTLPQKYMQIGNAVPVKLAEALADSIKKIL
;
A
#
# COMPACT_ATOMS: atom_id res chain seq x y z
N GLY A 1 14.74 -8.59 11.04
CA GLY A 1 15.37 -9.77 10.50
C GLY A 1 16.86 -9.55 10.19
N LEU A 2 17.56 -10.53 9.61
CA LEU A 2 19.02 -10.50 9.36
C LEU A 2 19.49 -9.23 8.59
N ILE A 3 18.76 -8.87 7.52
CA ILE A 3 19.09 -7.67 6.71
C ILE A 3 18.96 -6.38 7.54
N GLN A 4 17.98 -6.31 8.42
CA GLN A 4 17.79 -5.18 9.32
C GLN A 4 18.96 -5.01 10.28
N ASN A 5 19.45 -6.11 10.89
CA ASN A 5 20.57 -6.08 11.83
C ASN A 5 21.87 -5.66 11.12
N ILE A 6 22.14 -6.22 9.93
CA ILE A 6 23.32 -5.84 9.13
C ILE A 6 23.30 -4.35 8.75
N ALA A 7 22.13 -3.82 8.37
CA ALA A 7 22.01 -2.40 8.03
C ALA A 7 22.24 -1.50 9.26
N LEU A 8 21.70 -1.86 10.41
CA LEU A 8 21.89 -1.12 11.68
C LEU A 8 23.34 -1.16 12.16
N GLU A 9 24.00 -2.33 12.10
CA GLU A 9 25.42 -2.47 12.43
C GLU A 9 26.28 -1.54 11.57
N LYS A 10 26.10 -1.58 10.24
CA LYS A 10 26.87 -0.72 9.33
C LYS A 10 26.64 0.78 9.54
N ILE A 11 25.43 1.19 9.91
CA ILE A 11 25.11 2.59 10.21
C ILE A 11 25.77 2.99 11.54
N ASN A 12 25.75 2.13 12.54
CA ASN A 12 26.38 2.37 13.84
C ASN A 12 27.92 2.39 13.74
N ASP A 13 28.52 1.58 12.84
CA ASP A 13 29.97 1.56 12.60
C ASP A 13 30.50 2.90 12.04
N ILE A 14 29.64 3.75 11.46
CA ILE A 14 30.02 5.11 11.04
C ILE A 14 30.39 5.99 12.27
N GLY A 15 29.88 5.65 13.46
CA GLY A 15 30.29 6.23 14.74
C GLY A 15 29.89 7.69 15.00
N THR A 16 29.28 8.36 14.00
CA THR A 16 28.92 9.79 14.06
C THR A 16 27.42 10.05 14.22
N TYR A 17 26.62 8.98 14.26
CA TYR A 17 25.17 9.06 14.37
C TYR A 17 24.61 8.19 15.49
N THR A 18 23.64 8.72 16.21
CA THR A 18 22.75 7.94 17.07
C THR A 18 21.52 7.54 16.28
N THR A 19 21.27 6.22 16.15
CA THR A 19 20.20 5.69 15.29
C THR A 19 19.03 5.17 16.12
N LYS A 20 17.81 5.45 15.63
CA LYS A 20 16.55 4.83 16.07
C LYS A 20 15.85 4.18 14.89
N TYR A 21 15.15 3.08 15.13
CA TYR A 21 14.32 2.45 14.10
C TYR A 21 12.97 2.02 14.64
N LYS A 22 11.95 2.10 13.79
CA LYS A 22 10.58 1.68 14.10
C LYS A 22 9.87 1.22 12.84
N VAL A 23 9.04 0.18 12.93
CA VAL A 23 8.10 -0.16 11.88
C VAL A 23 6.86 0.71 12.04
N LEU A 24 6.55 1.50 11.02
CA LEU A 24 5.37 2.35 10.97
C LEU A 24 4.38 1.81 9.97
N ASN A 25 3.09 1.83 10.33
CA ASN A 25 1.98 1.54 9.41
C ASN A 25 1.41 2.86 8.89
N ALA A 26 1.38 3.05 7.58
CA ALA A 26 0.89 4.27 6.96
C ALA A 26 -0.55 4.64 7.39
N ASN A 27 -1.39 3.65 7.69
CA ASN A 27 -2.76 3.89 8.15
C ASN A 27 -2.82 4.63 9.51
N ASP A 28 -1.75 4.58 10.29
CA ASP A 28 -1.63 5.32 11.55
C ASP A 28 -1.28 6.81 11.33
N TYR A 29 -1.11 7.24 10.07
CA TYR A 29 -0.67 8.59 9.67
C TYR A 29 -1.53 9.15 8.53
N ASN A 30 -2.85 9.05 8.65
CA ASN A 30 -3.84 9.58 7.68
C ASN A 30 -3.72 9.01 6.26
N VAL A 31 -3.25 7.77 6.10
CA VAL A 31 -3.18 7.08 4.80
C VAL A 31 -4.21 5.94 4.78
N PRO A 32 -5.17 5.88 3.83
CA PRO A 32 -6.17 4.81 3.76
C PRO A 32 -5.58 3.49 3.23
N GLN A 33 -4.42 3.09 3.76
CA GLN A 33 -3.67 1.91 3.30
C GLN A 33 -2.90 1.26 4.45
N LYS A 34 -3.04 -0.04 4.60
CA LYS A 34 -2.16 -0.86 5.45
C LYS A 34 -0.83 -1.07 4.71
N ARG A 35 0.17 -0.28 5.08
CA ARG A 35 1.52 -0.31 4.51
C ARG A 35 2.55 -0.14 5.60
N GLU A 36 3.14 -1.23 6.03
CA GLU A 36 4.21 -1.22 7.03
C GLU A 36 5.57 -0.98 6.38
N ARG A 37 6.35 -0.09 6.96
CA ARG A 37 7.71 0.22 6.53
C ARG A 37 8.61 0.40 7.74
N LEU A 38 9.79 -0.21 7.66
CA LEU A 38 10.86 0.07 8.58
C LEU A 38 11.41 1.47 8.27
N ILE A 39 11.34 2.35 9.24
CA ILE A 39 11.92 3.69 9.19
C ILE A 39 13.12 3.74 10.12
N ILE A 40 14.26 4.13 9.60
CA ILE A 40 15.51 4.30 10.36
C ILE A 40 15.85 5.79 10.30
N ILE A 41 16.05 6.40 11.46
CA ILE A 41 16.47 7.80 11.59
C ILE A 41 17.82 7.82 12.31
N GLY A 42 18.81 8.46 11.69
CA GLY A 42 20.10 8.73 12.29
C GLY A 42 20.23 10.22 12.61
N VAL A 43 20.42 10.56 13.88
CA VAL A 43 20.73 11.92 14.33
C VAL A 43 22.22 12.04 14.53
N ARG A 44 22.85 13.03 13.88
CA ARG A 44 24.30 13.26 14.03
C ARG A 44 24.61 13.66 15.46
N ASN A 45 25.68 13.12 16.02
CA ASN A 45 25.98 13.22 17.46
C ASN A 45 26.26 14.64 17.96
N ASP A 46 26.63 15.59 17.09
CA ASP A 46 26.76 17.01 17.42
C ASP A 46 25.42 17.73 17.60
N ILE A 47 24.31 17.14 17.08
CA ILE A 47 22.96 17.60 17.36
C ILE A 47 22.51 16.99 18.67
N GLN A 48 22.65 17.72 19.76
CA GLN A 48 22.33 17.26 21.14
C GLN A 48 20.80 17.21 21.37
N LYS A 49 20.06 16.60 20.44
CA LYS A 49 18.59 16.40 20.51
C LYS A 49 18.22 14.96 20.22
N GLU A 50 17.25 14.46 20.94
CA GLU A 50 16.72 13.11 20.73
C GLU A 50 15.55 13.14 19.75
N TYR A 51 15.58 12.22 18.75
CA TYR A 51 14.49 12.08 17.81
C TYR A 51 13.34 11.26 18.41
N GLU A 52 12.11 11.73 18.21
CA GLU A 52 10.89 10.99 18.54
C GLU A 52 10.04 10.75 17.28
N TYR A 53 9.56 9.52 17.12
CA TYR A 53 8.65 9.18 16.02
C TYR A 53 7.31 9.88 16.17
N PRO A 54 6.64 10.24 15.06
CA PRO A 54 5.34 10.89 15.11
C PRO A 54 4.30 10.03 15.84
N THR A 55 3.39 10.69 16.55
CA THR A 55 2.28 10.03 17.23
C THR A 55 1.22 9.60 16.21
N PRO A 56 0.71 8.36 16.30
CA PRO A 56 -0.39 7.90 15.47
C PRO A 56 -1.63 8.78 15.61
N VAL A 57 -2.38 8.96 14.51
CA VAL A 57 -3.67 9.65 14.52
C VAL A 57 -4.75 8.76 15.14
N GLU A 58 -5.77 9.38 15.73
CA GLU A 58 -6.90 8.67 16.34
C GLU A 58 -7.77 8.01 15.26
N TYR A 59 -8.24 8.79 14.28
CA TYR A 59 -9.03 8.29 13.17
C TYR A 59 -8.12 7.66 12.10
N LYS A 60 -8.43 6.40 11.73
CA LYS A 60 -7.71 5.68 10.69
C LYS A 60 -8.54 5.64 9.41
N PRO A 61 -8.12 6.34 8.36
CA PRO A 61 -8.92 6.47 7.14
C PRO A 61 -9.10 5.12 6.43
N ILE A 62 -10.23 5.01 5.75
CA ILE A 62 -10.68 3.85 4.97
C ILE A 62 -10.79 4.23 3.49
N LEU A 63 -11.05 3.25 2.62
CA LEU A 63 -11.16 3.51 1.17
C LEU A 63 -12.33 4.43 0.82
N LYS A 64 -13.42 4.38 1.56
CA LYS A 64 -14.58 5.26 1.35
C LYS A 64 -14.19 6.74 1.39
N ASP A 65 -13.30 7.13 2.30
CA ASP A 65 -12.88 8.52 2.48
C ASP A 65 -12.18 9.15 1.26
N VAL A 66 -11.69 8.32 0.35
CA VAL A 66 -10.92 8.78 -0.82
C VAL A 66 -11.46 8.31 -2.17
N LEU A 67 -12.35 7.32 -2.20
CA LEU A 67 -12.89 6.74 -3.44
C LEU A 67 -14.34 7.12 -3.72
N GLU A 68 -15.12 7.55 -2.73
CA GLU A 68 -16.57 7.77 -2.90
C GLU A 68 -16.88 8.83 -3.97
N ASP A 69 -16.04 9.85 -4.08
CA ASP A 69 -16.16 10.97 -5.03
C ASP A 69 -15.00 11.00 -6.04
N CYS A 70 -14.27 9.89 -6.21
CA CYS A 70 -13.10 9.87 -7.08
C CYS A 70 -13.51 9.91 -8.56
N PRO A 71 -13.09 10.91 -9.34
CA PRO A 71 -13.38 10.96 -10.77
C PRO A 71 -12.72 9.81 -11.52
N THR A 72 -13.35 9.38 -12.61
CA THR A 72 -12.76 8.39 -13.52
C THR A 72 -11.44 8.89 -14.10
N SER A 73 -10.46 8.01 -14.18
CA SER A 73 -9.14 8.29 -14.73
C SER A 73 -8.64 7.12 -15.58
N GLU A 74 -7.46 7.26 -16.18
CA GLU A 74 -6.84 6.15 -16.90
C GLU A 74 -6.54 4.96 -15.98
N GLY A 75 -6.64 3.74 -16.51
CA GLY A 75 -6.38 2.52 -15.75
C GLY A 75 -6.35 1.28 -16.63
N TYR A 76 -6.02 0.14 -16.02
CA TYR A 76 -6.17 -1.15 -16.68
C TYR A 76 -7.62 -1.64 -16.61
N GLU A 77 -7.96 -2.49 -17.57
CA GLU A 77 -9.18 -3.28 -17.56
C GLU A 77 -8.85 -4.77 -17.43
N TYR A 78 -9.80 -5.56 -16.96
CA TYR A 78 -9.68 -7.00 -16.99
C TYR A 78 -10.07 -7.54 -18.37
N ASP A 79 -9.40 -8.61 -18.80
CA ASP A 79 -9.92 -9.43 -19.89
C ASP A 79 -11.25 -10.08 -19.48
N GLU A 80 -12.01 -10.54 -20.46
CA GLU A 80 -13.36 -11.09 -20.25
C GLU A 80 -13.38 -12.27 -19.27
N LYS A 81 -12.37 -13.14 -19.32
CA LYS A 81 -12.26 -14.30 -18.41
C LYS A 81 -12.05 -13.86 -16.97
N LYS A 82 -11.14 -12.94 -16.75
CA LYS A 82 -10.83 -12.41 -15.42
C LYS A 82 -11.97 -11.57 -14.85
N PHE A 83 -12.62 -10.78 -15.71
CA PHE A 83 -13.81 -10.02 -15.36
C PHE A 83 -14.91 -10.94 -14.81
N LYS A 84 -15.30 -11.99 -15.53
CA LYS A 84 -16.34 -12.94 -15.12
C LYS A 84 -16.04 -13.58 -13.74
N ILE A 85 -14.78 -13.85 -13.46
CA ILE A 85 -14.37 -14.44 -12.17
C ILE A 85 -14.45 -13.41 -11.05
N LEU A 86 -13.89 -12.22 -11.25
CA LEU A 86 -13.87 -11.18 -10.23
C LEU A 86 -15.25 -10.59 -9.97
N ASP A 87 -16.15 -10.63 -10.93
CA ASP A 87 -17.54 -10.19 -10.78
C ASP A 87 -18.32 -11.04 -9.77
N LEU A 88 -17.95 -12.30 -9.62
CA LEU A 88 -18.50 -13.20 -8.60
C LEU A 88 -17.94 -12.99 -7.20
N VAL A 89 -16.86 -12.22 -7.06
CA VAL A 89 -16.22 -11.97 -5.75
C VAL A 89 -16.93 -10.80 -5.07
N PRO A 90 -17.51 -11.00 -3.88
CA PRO A 90 -18.18 -9.92 -3.15
C PRO A 90 -17.17 -8.87 -2.68
N GLU A 91 -17.67 -7.67 -2.34
CA GLU A 91 -16.87 -6.62 -1.70
C GLU A 91 -16.13 -7.17 -0.48
N GLY A 92 -14.85 -6.85 -0.37
CA GLY A 92 -13.98 -7.37 0.69
C GLY A 92 -13.59 -8.84 0.55
N GLY A 93 -14.15 -9.56 -0.43
CA GLY A 93 -13.90 -10.99 -0.69
C GLY A 93 -12.60 -11.27 -1.44
N CYS A 94 -12.39 -12.55 -1.72
CA CYS A 94 -11.28 -13.05 -2.54
C CYS A 94 -11.66 -14.43 -3.12
N TRP A 95 -10.73 -15.10 -3.79
CA TRP A 95 -10.96 -16.38 -4.44
C TRP A 95 -11.71 -17.44 -3.60
N VAL A 96 -11.59 -17.44 -2.27
CA VAL A 96 -12.30 -18.40 -1.39
C VAL A 96 -13.82 -18.18 -1.34
N ASN A 97 -14.30 -17.03 -1.81
CA ASN A 97 -15.71 -16.70 -1.88
C ASN A 97 -16.36 -17.14 -3.21
N LEU A 98 -15.56 -17.62 -4.16
CA LEU A 98 -16.05 -18.16 -5.43
C LEU A 98 -16.73 -19.54 -5.21
N PRO A 99 -17.64 -19.98 -6.09
CA PRO A 99 -18.11 -21.36 -6.15
C PRO A 99 -16.93 -22.35 -6.24
N ILE A 100 -17.07 -23.53 -5.61
CA ILE A 100 -15.96 -24.51 -5.47
C ILE A 100 -15.37 -24.93 -6.82
N GLU A 101 -16.19 -25.11 -7.83
CA GLU A 101 -15.77 -25.48 -9.18
C GLU A 101 -14.88 -24.40 -9.78
N ILE A 102 -15.30 -23.13 -9.65
CA ILE A 102 -14.54 -21.97 -10.13
C ILE A 102 -13.26 -21.78 -9.32
N GLN A 103 -13.29 -22.03 -7.99
CA GLN A 103 -12.07 -22.01 -7.18
C GLN A 103 -11.02 -22.97 -7.72
N LYS A 104 -11.41 -24.22 -7.99
CA LYS A 104 -10.51 -25.27 -8.50
C LYS A 104 -9.96 -24.91 -9.88
N GLU A 105 -10.83 -24.45 -10.80
CA GLU A 105 -10.45 -24.03 -12.14
C GLU A 105 -9.49 -22.83 -12.10
N TYR A 106 -9.82 -21.78 -11.35
CA TYR A 106 -9.05 -20.54 -11.30
C TYR A 106 -7.71 -20.71 -10.59
N MET A 107 -7.70 -21.47 -9.49
CA MET A 107 -6.49 -21.69 -8.67
C MET A 107 -5.61 -22.80 -9.22
N MET A 108 -6.16 -23.74 -9.99
CA MET A 108 -5.43 -24.90 -10.56
C MET A 108 -4.62 -25.63 -9.44
N LYS A 109 -3.35 -25.95 -9.72
CA LYS A 109 -2.45 -26.62 -8.74
C LYS A 109 -2.33 -25.84 -7.43
N SER A 110 -2.46 -24.52 -7.48
CA SER A 110 -2.41 -23.67 -6.28
C SER A 110 -3.58 -23.88 -5.33
N TYR A 111 -4.69 -24.48 -5.77
CA TYR A 111 -5.82 -24.81 -4.90
C TYR A 111 -5.41 -25.78 -3.77
N PHE A 112 -4.59 -26.76 -4.11
CA PHE A 112 -4.14 -27.82 -3.19
C PHE A 112 -2.89 -27.45 -2.37
N SER A 113 -2.27 -26.31 -2.67
CA SER A 113 -1.10 -25.85 -1.90
C SER A 113 -1.53 -25.14 -0.63
N GLY A 114 -0.98 -25.49 0.52
CA GLY A 114 -1.16 -24.77 1.77
C GLY A 114 -0.72 -23.29 1.67
N GLY A 115 -1.24 -22.43 2.56
CA GLY A 115 -0.78 -21.05 2.71
C GLY A 115 -1.79 -19.96 2.32
N GLY A 116 -1.50 -18.74 2.79
CA GLY A 116 -2.44 -17.63 2.89
C GLY A 116 -2.72 -16.83 1.61
N LYS A 117 -3.10 -17.43 0.53
CA LYS A 117 -3.36 -16.85 -0.81
C LYS A 117 -4.47 -15.78 -0.87
N ARG A 118 -4.77 -15.09 0.22
CA ARG A 118 -5.87 -14.13 0.37
C ARG A 118 -5.78 -12.89 -0.54
N GLY A 119 -4.63 -12.69 -1.20
CA GLY A 119 -4.45 -11.63 -2.21
C GLY A 119 -4.90 -12.00 -3.62
N ILE A 120 -5.24 -13.29 -3.88
CA ILE A 120 -5.67 -13.75 -5.20
C ILE A 120 -7.16 -13.43 -5.38
N ALA A 121 -7.54 -12.92 -6.55
CA ALA A 121 -8.88 -12.42 -6.86
C ALA A 121 -9.43 -11.55 -5.73
N LYS A 122 -8.61 -10.63 -5.21
CA LYS A 122 -8.99 -9.78 -4.08
C LYS A 122 -9.77 -8.57 -4.57
N ARG A 123 -11.05 -8.49 -4.16
CA ARG A 123 -11.85 -7.26 -4.22
C ARG A 123 -11.66 -6.51 -2.91
N LEU A 124 -11.38 -5.22 -3.00
CA LEU A 124 -11.21 -4.36 -1.83
C LEU A 124 -12.57 -4.09 -1.14
N ASP A 125 -12.56 -3.40 -0.02
CA ASP A 125 -13.73 -3.12 0.82
C ASP A 125 -13.72 -1.61 1.13
N MET A 126 -14.81 -0.90 0.78
CA MET A 126 -14.92 0.54 1.03
C MET A 126 -14.77 0.90 2.51
N ASN A 127 -15.19 0.02 3.40
CA ASN A 127 -15.16 0.26 4.85
C ASN A 127 -13.85 -0.19 5.52
N LYS A 128 -12.81 -0.44 4.73
CA LYS A 128 -11.48 -0.82 5.23
C LYS A 128 -10.38 -0.03 4.52
N PRO A 129 -9.21 0.14 5.15
CA PRO A 129 -8.03 0.64 4.44
C PRO A 129 -7.62 -0.34 3.34
N SER A 130 -7.08 0.16 2.25
CA SER A 130 -6.49 -0.66 1.19
C SER A 130 -5.40 -1.57 1.75
N LEU A 131 -5.22 -2.71 1.12
CA LEU A 131 -3.97 -3.46 1.24
C LEU A 131 -2.84 -2.66 0.58
N THR A 132 -1.59 -3.00 0.90
CA THR A 132 -0.42 -2.36 0.29
C THR A 132 -0.55 -2.33 -1.24
N LEU A 133 -0.54 -1.12 -1.81
CA LEU A 133 -0.46 -0.92 -3.25
C LEU A 133 0.93 -1.31 -3.75
N LEU A 134 0.95 -2.02 -4.87
CA LEU A 134 2.16 -2.45 -5.55
C LEU A 134 2.37 -1.64 -6.84
N THR A 135 3.39 -2.01 -7.60
CA THR A 135 3.72 -1.34 -8.87
C THR A 135 2.76 -1.64 -10.02
N THR A 136 1.79 -2.53 -9.80
CA THR A 136 0.69 -2.83 -10.72
C THR A 136 -0.54 -3.33 -9.93
N PRO A 137 -1.76 -2.93 -10.32
CA PRO A 137 -2.98 -3.27 -9.57
C PRO A 137 -3.53 -4.66 -9.89
N SER A 138 -3.07 -5.32 -10.96
CA SER A 138 -3.75 -6.49 -11.53
C SER A 138 -2.91 -7.78 -11.55
N GLN A 139 -1.90 -7.89 -10.70
CA GLN A 139 -1.14 -9.15 -10.54
C GLN A 139 -2.00 -10.22 -9.86
N LYS A 140 -1.98 -11.45 -10.39
CA LYS A 140 -2.81 -12.57 -9.90
C LYS A 140 -2.70 -12.81 -8.39
N GLN A 141 -1.48 -12.71 -7.84
CA GLN A 141 -1.24 -12.99 -6.41
C GLN A 141 -1.55 -11.82 -5.48
N THR A 142 -1.65 -10.61 -6.03
CA THR A 142 -1.79 -9.36 -5.27
C THR A 142 -2.82 -8.44 -5.91
N GLU A 143 -3.96 -9.02 -6.28
CA GLU A 143 -5.06 -8.31 -6.92
C GLU A 143 -5.56 -7.13 -6.08
N ARG A 144 -5.95 -6.06 -6.76
CA ARG A 144 -6.55 -4.85 -6.17
C ARG A 144 -7.76 -4.44 -7.01
N CYS A 145 -8.77 -5.33 -7.05
CA CYS A 145 -10.04 -5.02 -7.70
C CYS A 145 -10.74 -3.90 -6.92
N HIS A 146 -11.33 -2.95 -7.65
CA HIS A 146 -12.12 -1.88 -7.08
C HIS A 146 -13.29 -2.44 -6.24
N PRO A 147 -13.65 -1.83 -5.10
CA PRO A 147 -14.66 -2.38 -4.20
C PRO A 147 -16.03 -2.57 -4.87
N LYS A 148 -16.49 -1.60 -5.65
CA LYS A 148 -17.83 -1.57 -6.26
C LYS A 148 -17.86 -1.98 -7.72
N GLU A 149 -16.77 -1.81 -8.46
CA GLU A 149 -16.69 -2.06 -9.90
C GLU A 149 -15.73 -3.22 -10.18
N THR A 150 -16.03 -4.01 -11.22
CA THR A 150 -15.18 -5.15 -11.57
C THR A 150 -14.09 -4.72 -12.54
N ARG A 151 -13.15 -3.98 -11.99
CA ARG A 151 -11.93 -3.49 -12.65
C ARG A 151 -10.78 -3.30 -11.65
N PRO A 152 -9.53 -3.21 -12.11
CA PRO A 152 -8.45 -2.74 -11.27
C PRO A 152 -8.69 -1.29 -10.81
N LEU A 153 -8.02 -0.88 -9.73
CA LEU A 153 -7.98 0.53 -9.35
C LEU A 153 -7.31 1.37 -10.44
N GLN A 154 -7.86 2.55 -10.73
CA GLN A 154 -7.34 3.52 -11.70
C GLN A 154 -6.23 4.39 -11.10
N ILE A 155 -5.54 5.17 -11.94
CA ILE A 155 -4.38 5.99 -11.52
C ILE A 155 -4.76 7.00 -10.43
N LEU A 156 -5.89 7.71 -10.58
CA LEU A 156 -6.29 8.69 -9.57
C LEU A 156 -6.68 8.04 -8.23
N GLU A 157 -7.33 6.88 -8.29
CA GLU A 157 -7.64 6.08 -7.09
C GLU A 157 -6.36 5.61 -6.38
N TYR A 158 -5.36 5.12 -7.15
CA TYR A 158 -4.04 4.76 -6.63
C TYR A 158 -3.35 5.96 -5.99
N SER A 159 -3.41 7.12 -6.64
CA SER A 159 -2.85 8.38 -6.19
C SER A 159 -3.47 8.84 -4.87
N ARG A 160 -4.81 8.87 -4.79
CA ARG A 160 -5.54 9.25 -3.58
C ARG A 160 -5.28 8.31 -2.41
N ILE A 161 -5.17 6.98 -2.65
CA ILE A 161 -4.82 6.01 -1.60
C ILE A 161 -3.40 6.25 -1.07
N GLN A 162 -2.47 6.71 -1.90
CA GLN A 162 -1.11 7.13 -1.49
C GLN A 162 -1.07 8.59 -1.00
N THR A 163 -2.25 9.22 -0.91
CA THR A 163 -2.43 10.59 -0.41
C THR A 163 -1.73 11.68 -1.23
N PHE A 164 -1.49 11.45 -2.52
CA PHE A 164 -1.10 12.52 -3.44
C PHE A 164 -2.28 13.45 -3.70
N PRO A 165 -2.06 14.76 -3.90
CA PRO A 165 -3.12 15.68 -4.30
C PRO A 165 -3.58 15.37 -5.74
N ASP A 166 -4.86 15.60 -6.04
CA ASP A 166 -5.47 15.26 -7.33
C ASP A 166 -4.82 15.96 -8.53
N ASN A 167 -4.23 17.13 -8.32
CA ASN A 167 -3.52 17.89 -9.35
C ASN A 167 -2.06 17.41 -9.55
N TYR A 168 -1.61 16.38 -8.86
CA TYR A 168 -0.27 15.84 -9.07
C TYR A 168 -0.21 15.05 -10.38
N ILE A 169 0.72 15.42 -11.26
CA ILE A 169 0.82 14.84 -12.60
C ILE A 169 1.92 13.78 -12.66
N PHE A 170 1.52 12.50 -12.79
CA PHE A 170 2.45 11.41 -13.09
C PHE A 170 2.76 11.38 -14.59
N LYS A 171 4.05 11.36 -14.95
CA LYS A 171 4.51 11.33 -16.34
C LYS A 171 4.87 9.91 -16.77
N GLY A 172 4.79 9.66 -18.08
CA GLY A 172 5.20 8.39 -18.70
C GLY A 172 4.02 7.50 -19.08
N THR A 173 4.31 6.25 -19.39
CA THR A 173 3.32 5.23 -19.76
C THR A 173 2.47 4.79 -18.56
N LEU A 174 1.31 4.20 -18.81
CA LEU A 174 0.43 3.70 -17.75
C LEU A 174 1.15 2.78 -16.74
N PRO A 175 1.96 1.77 -17.15
CA PRO A 175 2.75 0.98 -16.20
C PRO A 175 3.73 1.81 -15.36
N GLN A 176 4.36 2.82 -15.97
CA GLN A 176 5.30 3.69 -15.25
C GLN A 176 4.60 4.55 -14.19
N LYS A 177 3.39 5.02 -14.47
CA LYS A 177 2.58 5.78 -13.49
C LYS A 177 2.22 4.91 -12.28
N TYR A 178 1.71 3.69 -12.48
CA TYR A 178 1.46 2.74 -11.38
C TYR A 178 2.74 2.44 -10.58
N MET A 179 3.87 2.27 -11.28
CA MET A 179 5.16 2.01 -10.63
C MET A 179 5.62 3.19 -9.76
N GLN A 180 5.47 4.43 -10.24
CA GLN A 180 5.80 5.63 -9.48
C GLN A 180 4.95 5.69 -8.19
N ILE A 181 3.64 5.53 -8.31
CA ILE A 181 2.73 5.59 -7.16
C ILE A 181 2.99 4.43 -6.18
N GLY A 182 3.13 3.21 -6.68
CA GLY A 182 3.34 2.01 -5.85
C GLY A 182 4.66 2.03 -5.07
N ASN A 183 5.71 2.63 -5.65
CA ASN A 183 7.02 2.76 -4.99
C ASN A 183 7.11 3.97 -4.05
N ALA A 184 6.19 4.92 -4.14
CA ALA A 184 6.23 6.11 -3.32
C ALA A 184 6.05 5.81 -1.82
N VAL A 185 6.63 6.67 -1.00
CA VAL A 185 6.21 6.83 0.39
C VAL A 185 4.90 7.63 0.36
N PRO A 186 3.83 7.18 1.05
CA PRO A 186 2.59 7.95 1.11
C PRO A 186 2.83 9.36 1.63
N VAL A 187 2.21 10.37 0.99
CA VAL A 187 2.52 11.79 1.27
C VAL A 187 2.25 12.14 2.73
N LYS A 188 1.12 11.70 3.29
CA LYS A 188 0.78 11.98 4.70
C LYS A 188 1.71 11.31 5.71
N LEU A 189 2.24 10.11 5.40
CA LEU A 189 3.28 9.50 6.22
C LEU A 189 4.60 10.30 6.15
N ALA A 190 4.97 10.75 4.95
CA ALA A 190 6.16 11.59 4.76
C ALA A 190 6.05 12.94 5.47
N GLU A 191 4.88 13.59 5.44
CA GLU A 191 4.59 14.82 6.20
C GLU A 191 4.77 14.60 7.71
N ALA A 192 4.17 13.55 8.27
CA ALA A 192 4.30 13.24 9.69
C ALA A 192 5.77 13.00 10.12
N LEU A 193 6.54 12.30 9.29
CA LEU A 193 7.97 12.10 9.50
C LEU A 193 8.76 13.42 9.42
N ALA A 194 8.47 14.25 8.40
CA ALA A 194 9.13 15.54 8.23
C ALA A 194 8.86 16.47 9.41
N ASP A 195 7.64 16.51 9.91
CA ASP A 195 7.28 17.33 11.07
C ASP A 195 7.96 16.86 12.37
N SER A 196 8.16 15.54 12.51
CA SER A 196 8.93 15.02 13.65
C SER A 196 10.43 15.34 13.53
N ILE A 197 11.00 15.33 12.33
CA ILE A 197 12.40 15.70 12.08
C ILE A 197 12.61 17.20 12.32
N LYS A 198 11.70 18.08 11.91
CA LYS A 198 11.79 19.53 12.15
C LYS A 198 11.95 19.89 13.62
N LYS A 199 11.43 19.09 14.56
CA LYS A 199 11.55 19.34 16.00
C LYS A 199 12.98 19.23 16.54
N ILE A 200 13.84 18.53 15.81
CA ILE A 200 15.23 18.33 16.18
C ILE A 200 16.23 19.16 15.35
N LEU A 201 15.76 19.86 14.36
CA LEU A 201 16.53 20.88 13.62
C LEU A 201 16.36 22.25 14.27
#